data_6212636f2c3f347860215b12c622431e
#
_entry.id   6212636f2c3f347860215b12c622431e
#
_cell.length_a   1.000
_cell.length_b   1.000
_cell.length_c   1.000
_cell.angle_alpha   90.00
_cell.angle_beta   90.00
_cell.angle_gamma   90.00
#
_symmetry.space_group_name_H-M   'P 1'
#
loop_
_entity.id
_entity.type
_entity.pdbx_description
1 polymer ?
#
loop_
_entity_poly.entity_id
_entity_poly.type
_entity_poly.pdbx_seq_one_letter_code
_entity_poly.pdbx_strand_id
1 'polypeptide(L)'
;MVTFVSMSKKGVLLVNLGTPDSPSVKDVRKYLREFLMDKYVIDLPYLTRWFLVNVIIATFRAPKSAIIYKQLWTKEGSPLLIYGLKVQKLLQKKLGVDIHVAFAMRYQNPPINKAIKELKNKGIDDLVVIPLYPQWASSSTKSSIEKVKEELKKQHYSPKVRLVETFVKNEKFIAAIAENGNKHWKTGKYDKVLFSYHGVPERHVIKDCESNYGNNHCKLDGNCCKTYTDKNRLCYRAQCYETSRLVAKAMNLKETDYEVAFQSRLETRARDPWLKPYSDIVTADFPKNGVKNVLAFSPSFIADCLETTVEVGDEFKEIFEENGGENWQLVESLNDSPLWIEALEQLSLNND
;
A
#
# COMPACT_ATOMS: atom_id res chain seq x y z
N MET A 1 29.70 -42.43 -3.14
CA MET A 1 28.96 -41.55 -2.20
C MET A 1 28.10 -40.62 -3.06
N VAL A 2 26.83 -40.93 -3.20
CA VAL A 2 25.90 -40.08 -3.96
C VAL A 2 25.52 -38.93 -3.02
N THR A 3 26.07 -37.75 -3.24
CA THR A 3 25.66 -36.51 -2.56
C THR A 3 24.24 -36.19 -3.02
N PHE A 4 23.22 -36.51 -2.20
CA PHE A 4 21.91 -35.95 -2.37
C PHE A 4 22.02 -34.44 -2.18
N VAL A 5 22.05 -33.69 -3.27
CA VAL A 5 21.80 -32.25 -3.22
C VAL A 5 20.34 -32.11 -2.76
N SER A 6 20.13 -31.78 -1.49
CA SER A 6 18.79 -31.45 -1.00
C SER A 6 18.29 -30.28 -1.85
N MET A 7 17.22 -30.52 -2.61
CA MET A 7 16.58 -29.45 -3.37
C MET A 7 16.06 -28.42 -2.38
N SER A 8 16.47 -27.16 -2.59
CA SER A 8 16.05 -26.03 -1.76
C SER A 8 14.53 -25.90 -1.76
N LYS A 9 13.94 -25.88 -0.56
CA LYS A 9 12.50 -25.70 -0.39
C LYS A 9 12.15 -24.23 -0.43
N LYS A 10 11.41 -23.82 -1.45
CA LYS A 10 11.04 -22.43 -1.68
C LYS A 10 9.75 -22.02 -0.97
N GLY A 11 9.72 -20.79 -0.49
CA GLY A 11 8.53 -20.18 0.10
C GLY A 11 8.37 -18.72 -0.29
N VAL A 12 7.13 -18.26 -0.26
CA VAL A 12 6.74 -16.88 -0.46
C VAL A 12 5.95 -16.41 0.76
N LEU A 13 6.35 -15.29 1.33
CA LEU A 13 5.62 -14.60 2.39
C LEU A 13 5.03 -13.30 1.85
N LEU A 14 3.71 -13.28 1.70
CA LEU A 14 2.95 -12.07 1.41
C LEU A 14 2.69 -11.32 2.72
N VAL A 15 2.98 -10.02 2.78
CA VAL A 15 2.76 -9.19 3.98
C VAL A 15 1.91 -7.98 3.62
N ASN A 16 0.74 -7.85 4.25
CA ASN A 16 -0.11 -6.66 4.12
C ASN A 16 -0.14 -5.86 5.44
N LEU A 17 -0.72 -4.66 5.42
CA LEU A 17 -0.70 -3.71 6.54
C LEU A 17 -1.39 -4.28 7.79
N GLY A 18 -2.60 -4.73 7.60
CA GLY A 18 -3.44 -5.18 8.69
C GLY A 18 -4.75 -4.40 8.80
N THR A 19 -5.63 -4.94 9.59
CA THR A 19 -6.98 -4.42 9.83
C THR A 19 -7.41 -4.82 11.24
N PRO A 20 -8.36 -4.12 11.88
CA PRO A 20 -8.93 -4.58 13.14
C PRO A 20 -9.52 -6.00 13.01
N ASP A 21 -9.57 -6.76 14.10
CA ASP A 21 -10.22 -8.09 14.12
C ASP A 21 -11.75 -7.99 13.94
N SER A 22 -12.35 -6.85 14.35
CA SER A 22 -13.75 -6.51 14.09
C SER A 22 -13.92 -4.98 14.06
N PRO A 23 -15.04 -4.44 13.57
CA PRO A 23 -15.31 -3.01 13.59
C PRO A 23 -15.76 -2.49 14.97
N SER A 24 -15.56 -3.29 16.06
CA SER A 24 -15.84 -2.85 17.41
C SER A 24 -14.81 -1.79 17.87
N VAL A 25 -15.25 -0.86 18.71
CA VAL A 25 -14.35 0.17 19.28
C VAL A 25 -13.14 -0.48 19.98
N LYS A 26 -13.34 -1.65 20.61
CA LYS A 26 -12.29 -2.39 21.32
C LYS A 26 -11.19 -2.86 20.34
N ASP A 27 -11.58 -3.50 19.25
CA ASP A 27 -10.63 -4.07 18.28
C ASP A 27 -9.98 -2.99 17.41
N VAL A 28 -10.74 -1.96 17.03
CA VAL A 28 -10.19 -0.77 16.37
C VAL A 28 -9.17 -0.06 17.27
N ARG A 29 -9.43 0.08 18.57
CA ARG A 29 -8.47 0.64 19.52
C ARG A 29 -7.20 -0.19 19.62
N LYS A 30 -7.33 -1.53 19.66
CA LYS A 30 -6.20 -2.46 19.68
C LYS A 30 -5.33 -2.30 18.42
N TYR A 31 -5.98 -2.27 17.25
CA TYR A 31 -5.31 -2.05 15.97
C TYR A 31 -4.58 -0.70 15.92
N LEU A 32 -5.27 0.40 16.27
CA LEU A 32 -4.67 1.74 16.26
C LEU A 32 -3.47 1.85 17.20
N ARG A 33 -3.52 1.20 18.37
CA ARG A 33 -2.37 1.17 19.30
C ARG A 33 -1.17 0.46 18.67
N GLU A 34 -1.35 -0.70 18.09
CA GLU A 34 -0.26 -1.46 17.49
C GLU A 34 0.32 -0.71 16.28
N PHE A 35 -0.54 -0.19 15.40
CA PHE A 35 -0.17 0.55 14.19
C PHE A 35 0.60 1.84 14.52
N LEU A 36 0.04 2.69 15.38
CA LEU A 36 0.61 4.00 15.67
C LEU A 36 1.78 3.96 16.67
N MET A 37 1.96 2.86 17.41
CA MET A 37 3.14 2.64 18.22
C MET A 37 4.37 2.21 17.41
N ASP A 38 4.23 1.94 16.13
CA ASP A 38 5.38 1.68 15.27
C ASP A 38 6.21 2.95 15.06
N LYS A 39 7.53 2.85 15.32
CA LYS A 39 8.49 3.95 15.13
C LYS A 39 8.65 4.40 13.67
N TYR A 40 8.26 3.57 12.72
CA TYR A 40 8.27 3.89 11.28
C TYR A 40 7.00 4.62 10.85
N VAL A 41 5.92 4.58 11.66
CA VAL A 41 4.66 5.30 11.43
C VAL A 41 4.69 6.64 12.17
N ILE A 42 4.96 6.62 13.47
CA ILE A 42 5.16 7.83 14.28
C ILE A 42 6.60 7.81 14.81
N ASP A 43 7.48 8.59 14.18
CA ASP A 43 8.92 8.63 14.45
C ASP A 43 9.30 9.57 15.62
N LEU A 44 8.45 9.62 16.63
CA LEU A 44 8.71 10.33 17.88
C LEU A 44 9.45 9.44 18.90
N PRO A 45 10.14 10.02 19.90
CA PRO A 45 10.69 9.27 21.02
C PRO A 45 9.63 8.39 21.70
N TYR A 46 10.04 7.22 22.21
CA TYR A 46 9.11 6.18 22.68
C TYR A 46 8.08 6.70 23.71
N LEU A 47 8.50 7.43 24.74
CA LEU A 47 7.59 7.93 25.77
C LEU A 47 6.57 8.95 25.22
N THR A 48 7.01 9.85 24.35
CA THR A 48 6.12 10.84 23.69
C THR A 48 5.12 10.12 22.79
N ARG A 49 5.59 9.17 21.98
CA ARG A 49 4.75 8.34 21.12
C ARG A 49 3.77 7.52 21.95
N TRP A 50 4.23 6.89 23.01
CA TRP A 50 3.38 6.10 23.91
C TRP A 50 2.22 6.93 24.49
N PHE A 51 2.54 8.12 25.04
CA PHE A 51 1.53 9.02 25.58
C PHE A 51 0.54 9.48 24.52
N LEU A 52 1.04 9.97 23.38
CA LEU A 52 0.21 10.43 22.26
C LEU A 52 -0.75 9.31 21.79
N VAL A 53 -0.23 8.12 21.58
CA VAL A 53 -1.02 7.01 21.01
C VAL A 53 -1.99 6.43 22.05
N ASN A 54 -1.53 6.12 23.25
CA ASN A 54 -2.34 5.36 24.22
C ASN A 54 -3.33 6.23 25.00
N VAL A 55 -2.97 7.49 25.29
CA VAL A 55 -3.80 8.40 26.08
C VAL A 55 -4.70 9.24 25.18
N ILE A 56 -4.17 9.76 24.07
CA ILE A 56 -4.90 10.70 23.22
C ILE A 56 -5.58 9.96 22.04
N ILE A 57 -4.78 9.43 21.08
CA ILE A 57 -5.32 8.95 19.82
C ILE A 57 -6.23 7.73 20.02
N ALA A 58 -5.74 6.69 20.68
CA ALA A 58 -6.51 5.45 20.85
C ALA A 58 -7.78 5.65 21.71
N THR A 59 -7.82 6.68 22.56
CA THR A 59 -8.98 6.98 23.36
C THR A 59 -10.06 7.70 22.54
N PHE A 60 -9.68 8.79 21.87
CA PHE A 60 -10.65 9.68 21.19
C PHE A 60 -10.92 9.31 19.73
N ARG A 61 -9.94 8.73 19.02
CA ARG A 61 -10.09 8.39 17.61
C ARG A 61 -10.73 7.01 17.38
N ALA A 62 -10.54 6.04 18.30
CA ALA A 62 -11.06 4.69 18.07
C ALA A 62 -12.61 4.63 17.91
N PRO A 63 -13.43 5.37 18.66
CA PRO A 63 -14.88 5.38 18.44
C PRO A 63 -15.27 5.91 17.06
N LYS A 64 -14.64 7.01 16.61
CA LYS A 64 -14.87 7.59 15.28
C LYS A 64 -14.44 6.63 14.16
N SER A 65 -13.23 6.08 14.27
CA SER A 65 -12.73 5.10 13.30
C SER A 65 -13.59 3.84 13.25
N ALA A 66 -14.17 3.39 14.38
CA ALA A 66 -15.04 2.23 14.41
C ALA A 66 -16.33 2.44 13.58
N ILE A 67 -16.86 3.66 13.54
CA ILE A 67 -18.01 3.99 12.68
C ILE A 67 -17.64 3.83 11.21
N ILE A 68 -16.48 4.34 10.80
CA ILE A 68 -15.98 4.24 9.43
C ILE A 68 -15.69 2.78 9.06
N TYR A 69 -15.03 2.01 9.96
CA TYR A 69 -14.81 0.57 9.74
C TYR A 69 -16.13 -0.21 9.57
N LYS A 70 -17.23 0.20 10.23
CA LYS A 70 -18.54 -0.45 10.04
C LYS A 70 -19.10 -0.26 8.63
N GLN A 71 -18.84 0.87 7.98
CA GLN A 71 -19.25 1.12 6.59
C GLN A 71 -18.54 0.19 5.62
N LEU A 72 -17.23 -0.02 5.84
CA LEU A 72 -16.39 -0.92 5.03
C LEU A 72 -16.69 -2.41 5.26
N TRP A 73 -17.16 -2.78 6.47
CA TRP A 73 -17.20 -4.17 6.92
C TRP A 73 -18.26 -4.98 6.19
N THR A 74 -17.84 -6.09 5.55
CA THR A 74 -18.75 -7.02 4.91
C THR A 74 -19.24 -8.10 5.89
N LYS A 75 -20.18 -8.97 5.45
CA LYS A 75 -20.59 -10.15 6.23
C LYS A 75 -19.45 -11.13 6.49
N GLU A 76 -18.45 -11.15 5.61
CA GLU A 76 -17.28 -12.03 5.68
C GLU A 76 -16.09 -11.41 6.45
N GLY A 77 -16.16 -10.10 6.75
CA GLY A 77 -15.10 -9.39 7.47
C GLY A 77 -14.54 -8.18 6.72
N SER A 78 -13.31 -7.81 7.03
CA SER A 78 -12.59 -6.75 6.36
C SER A 78 -12.19 -7.15 4.92
N PRO A 79 -12.51 -6.35 3.88
CA PRO A 79 -12.08 -6.63 2.50
C PRO A 79 -10.58 -6.86 2.37
N LEU A 80 -9.76 -6.07 3.05
CA LEU A 80 -8.30 -6.21 3.03
C LEU A 80 -7.83 -7.62 3.46
N LEU A 81 -8.46 -8.21 4.47
CA LEU A 81 -8.16 -9.56 4.94
C LEU A 81 -8.72 -10.61 3.97
N ILE A 82 -9.96 -10.44 3.52
CA ILE A 82 -10.63 -11.37 2.60
C ILE A 82 -9.83 -11.51 1.31
N TYR A 83 -9.49 -10.39 0.68
CA TYR A 83 -8.69 -10.39 -0.55
C TYR A 83 -7.26 -10.87 -0.32
N GLY A 84 -6.63 -10.54 0.81
CA GLY A 84 -5.32 -11.09 1.16
C GLY A 84 -5.30 -12.62 1.19
N LEU A 85 -6.31 -13.24 1.83
CA LEU A 85 -6.44 -14.70 1.89
C LEU A 85 -6.82 -15.33 0.53
N LYS A 86 -7.64 -14.65 -0.28
CA LYS A 86 -7.95 -15.09 -1.65
C LYS A 86 -6.70 -15.07 -2.53
N VAL A 87 -5.93 -13.99 -2.49
CA VAL A 87 -4.68 -13.83 -3.23
C VAL A 87 -3.67 -14.91 -2.83
N GLN A 88 -3.51 -15.19 -1.54
CA GLN A 88 -2.68 -16.30 -1.06
C GLN A 88 -3.07 -17.63 -1.70
N LYS A 89 -4.36 -17.98 -1.68
CA LYS A 89 -4.87 -19.23 -2.25
C LYS A 89 -4.67 -19.31 -3.77
N LEU A 90 -4.93 -18.22 -4.48
CA LEU A 90 -4.77 -18.16 -5.94
C LEU A 90 -3.30 -18.25 -6.34
N LEU A 91 -2.42 -17.54 -5.65
CA LEU A 91 -0.98 -17.62 -5.89
C LEU A 91 -0.44 -19.01 -5.53
N GLN A 92 -0.87 -19.63 -4.42
CA GLN A 92 -0.50 -21.00 -4.08
C GLN A 92 -0.89 -21.99 -5.20
N LYS A 93 -2.11 -21.85 -5.75
CA LYS A 93 -2.56 -22.67 -6.89
C LYS A 93 -1.69 -22.45 -8.13
N LYS A 94 -1.29 -21.20 -8.39
CA LYS A 94 -0.48 -20.81 -9.56
C LYS A 94 0.96 -21.33 -9.45
N LEU A 95 1.58 -21.25 -8.26
CA LEU A 95 2.95 -21.69 -8.01
C LEU A 95 3.08 -23.22 -7.77
N GLY A 96 1.97 -23.95 -7.64
CA GLY A 96 1.97 -25.38 -7.41
C GLY A 96 2.36 -25.79 -6.00
N VAL A 97 2.80 -27.04 -5.84
CA VAL A 97 3.09 -27.65 -4.53
C VAL A 97 4.53 -27.44 -4.06
N ASP A 98 5.43 -27.09 -4.98
CA ASP A 98 6.87 -26.96 -4.71
C ASP A 98 7.24 -25.65 -4.02
N ILE A 99 6.36 -24.66 -4.10
CA ILE A 99 6.55 -23.34 -3.48
C ILE A 99 5.42 -23.09 -2.50
N HIS A 100 5.76 -22.93 -1.21
CA HIS A 100 4.73 -22.68 -0.20
C HIS A 100 4.45 -21.18 -0.05
N VAL A 101 3.17 -20.78 -0.12
CA VAL A 101 2.74 -19.37 0.03
C VAL A 101 2.11 -19.16 1.39
N ALA A 102 2.74 -18.35 2.22
CA ALA A 102 2.21 -17.86 3.48
C ALA A 102 1.72 -16.42 3.35
N PHE A 103 0.73 -16.03 4.15
CA PHE A 103 0.20 -14.68 4.24
C PHE A 103 0.20 -14.18 5.68
N ALA A 104 0.57 -12.92 5.86
CA ALA A 104 0.56 -12.27 7.17
C ALA A 104 0.16 -10.80 7.08
N MET A 105 -0.30 -10.28 8.20
CA MET A 105 -0.53 -8.86 8.45
C MET A 105 0.60 -8.28 9.30
N ARG A 106 1.04 -7.06 8.97
CA ARG A 106 2.01 -6.32 9.77
C ARG A 106 1.45 -6.00 11.16
N TYR A 107 0.16 -5.67 11.20
CA TYR A 107 -0.59 -5.38 12.43
C TYR A 107 -1.81 -6.28 12.55
N GLN A 108 -2.05 -6.82 13.75
CA GLN A 108 -3.13 -7.74 14.09
C GLN A 108 -3.01 -9.11 13.39
N ASN A 109 -4.10 -9.67 12.86
CA ASN A 109 -4.19 -11.06 12.43
C ASN A 109 -4.35 -11.25 10.91
N PRO A 110 -3.74 -12.31 10.35
CA PRO A 110 -2.77 -13.24 10.93
C PRO A 110 -1.38 -12.59 11.09
N PRO A 111 -0.72 -12.71 12.25
CA PRO A 111 0.52 -11.99 12.53
C PRO A 111 1.74 -12.66 11.87
N ILE A 112 2.76 -11.85 11.55
CA ILE A 112 4.01 -12.28 10.88
C ILE A 112 4.69 -13.44 11.63
N ASN A 113 4.70 -13.42 12.97
CA ASN A 113 5.35 -14.48 13.75
C ASN A 113 4.77 -15.88 13.51
N LYS A 114 3.45 -15.98 13.28
CA LYS A 114 2.81 -17.27 12.95
C LYS A 114 3.20 -17.75 11.56
N ALA A 115 3.21 -16.85 10.57
CA ALA A 115 3.63 -17.18 9.21
C ALA A 115 5.12 -17.62 9.15
N ILE A 116 6.00 -16.94 9.87
CA ILE A 116 7.41 -17.35 10.00
C ILE A 116 7.54 -18.73 10.66
N LYS A 117 6.77 -19.00 11.71
CA LYS A 117 6.75 -20.34 12.36
C LYS A 117 6.25 -21.43 11.39
N GLU A 118 5.24 -21.13 10.60
CA GLU A 118 4.72 -22.03 9.57
C GLU A 118 5.79 -22.38 8.54
N LEU A 119 6.45 -21.35 7.96
CA LEU A 119 7.53 -21.52 6.99
C LEU A 119 8.70 -22.34 7.55
N LYS A 120 9.11 -22.05 8.77
CA LYS A 120 10.15 -22.81 9.48
C LYS A 120 9.78 -24.27 9.64
N ASN A 121 8.54 -24.56 10.08
CA ASN A 121 8.07 -25.94 10.28
C ASN A 121 7.98 -26.74 8.98
N LYS A 122 7.77 -26.05 7.84
CA LYS A 122 7.80 -26.66 6.51
C LYS A 122 9.22 -26.87 5.98
N GLY A 123 10.22 -26.34 6.69
CA GLY A 123 11.63 -26.44 6.31
C GLY A 123 11.98 -25.63 5.08
N ILE A 124 11.32 -24.47 4.88
CA ILE A 124 11.65 -23.54 3.80
C ILE A 124 13.04 -22.98 4.06
N ASP A 125 13.92 -23.02 3.05
CA ASP A 125 15.30 -22.52 3.12
C ASP A 125 15.62 -21.42 2.08
N ASP A 126 14.71 -21.18 1.13
CA ASP A 126 14.76 -20.06 0.18
C ASP A 126 13.41 -19.30 0.24
N LEU A 127 13.40 -18.10 0.84
CA LEU A 127 12.23 -17.32 1.18
C LEU A 127 12.19 -16.01 0.41
N VAL A 128 11.12 -15.79 -0.34
CA VAL A 128 10.78 -14.50 -0.93
C VAL A 128 9.77 -13.79 -0.03
N VAL A 129 10.07 -12.56 0.36
CA VAL A 129 9.17 -11.69 1.12
C VAL A 129 8.64 -10.60 0.22
N ILE A 130 7.33 -10.54 0.07
CA ILE A 130 6.63 -9.55 -0.78
C ILE A 130 5.70 -8.72 0.10
N PRO A 131 6.14 -7.55 0.58
CA PRO A 131 5.23 -6.56 1.14
C PRO A 131 4.26 -6.09 0.06
N LEU A 132 2.96 -6.16 0.34
CA LEU A 132 1.91 -5.87 -0.64
C LEU A 132 1.64 -4.36 -0.76
N TYR A 133 2.74 -3.59 -0.85
CA TYR A 133 2.74 -2.14 -1.10
C TYR A 133 3.60 -1.87 -2.33
N PRO A 134 3.00 -1.37 -3.42
CA PRO A 134 3.74 -1.17 -4.66
C PRO A 134 4.89 -0.17 -4.49
N GLN A 135 4.62 0.94 -3.80
CA GLN A 135 5.55 2.03 -3.56
C GLN A 135 6.24 1.84 -2.20
N TRP A 136 7.56 2.02 -2.19
CA TRP A 136 8.35 2.00 -0.97
C TRP A 136 7.97 3.15 -0.03
N ALA A 137 7.72 2.84 1.23
CA ALA A 137 7.65 3.83 2.30
C ALA A 137 8.17 3.23 3.62
N SER A 138 8.77 4.07 4.47
CA SER A 138 9.21 3.63 5.80
C SER A 138 8.05 3.09 6.63
N SER A 139 6.89 3.73 6.58
CA SER A 139 5.69 3.36 7.36
C SER A 139 5.00 2.07 6.92
N SER A 140 5.31 1.55 5.73
CA SER A 140 4.71 0.32 5.18
C SER A 140 5.76 -0.74 4.87
N THR A 141 6.50 -0.60 3.76
CA THR A 141 7.44 -1.60 3.27
C THR A 141 8.58 -1.85 4.26
N LYS A 142 9.26 -0.77 4.71
CA LYS A 142 10.38 -0.90 5.67
C LYS A 142 9.92 -1.48 6.99
N SER A 143 8.82 -1.00 7.55
CA SER A 143 8.23 -1.52 8.79
C SER A 143 7.95 -3.03 8.69
N SER A 144 7.35 -3.48 7.58
CA SER A 144 7.04 -4.90 7.35
C SER A 144 8.29 -5.75 7.22
N ILE A 145 9.28 -5.31 6.42
CA ILE A 145 10.56 -5.99 6.25
C ILE A 145 11.32 -6.12 7.58
N GLU A 146 11.42 -5.05 8.34
CA GLU A 146 12.11 -5.08 9.63
C GLU A 146 11.41 -5.98 10.65
N LYS A 147 10.06 -6.04 10.61
CA LYS A 147 9.30 -6.97 11.44
C LYS A 147 9.55 -8.43 11.05
N VAL A 148 9.62 -8.73 9.75
CA VAL A 148 10.00 -10.08 9.27
C VAL A 148 11.39 -10.45 9.75
N LYS A 149 12.39 -9.57 9.59
CA LYS A 149 13.76 -9.81 10.07
C LYS A 149 13.82 -10.04 11.58
N GLU A 150 13.07 -9.26 12.35
CA GLU A 150 12.94 -9.42 13.80
C GLU A 150 12.41 -10.81 14.17
N GLU A 151 11.33 -11.27 13.52
CA GLU A 151 10.71 -12.55 13.80
C GLU A 151 11.56 -13.73 13.33
N LEU A 152 12.28 -13.63 12.20
CA LEU A 152 13.27 -14.61 11.78
C LEU A 152 14.35 -14.80 12.85
N LYS A 153 14.90 -13.68 13.37
CA LYS A 153 15.91 -13.70 14.44
C LYS A 153 15.36 -14.31 15.73
N LYS A 154 14.18 -13.89 16.19
CA LYS A 154 13.55 -14.40 17.42
C LYS A 154 13.30 -15.90 17.38
N GLN A 155 12.97 -16.43 16.19
CA GLN A 155 12.68 -17.86 16.02
C GLN A 155 13.91 -18.68 15.64
N HIS A 156 15.12 -18.09 15.64
CA HIS A 156 16.35 -18.76 15.22
C HIS A 156 16.18 -19.48 13.88
N TYR A 157 15.66 -18.76 12.89
CA TYR A 157 15.37 -19.26 11.56
C TYR A 157 16.09 -18.40 10.52
N SER A 158 16.98 -19.00 9.72
CA SER A 158 17.92 -18.31 8.83
C SER A 158 17.86 -18.85 7.40
N PRO A 159 16.72 -18.73 6.71
CA PRO A 159 16.61 -19.06 5.30
C PRO A 159 17.40 -18.05 4.47
N LYS A 160 17.71 -18.38 3.22
CA LYS A 160 18.10 -17.38 2.23
C LYS A 160 16.88 -16.50 1.98
N VAL A 161 17.00 -15.16 2.17
CA VAL A 161 15.86 -14.23 2.04
C VAL A 161 16.08 -13.30 0.87
N ARG A 162 15.09 -13.21 -0.01
CA ARG A 162 14.95 -12.18 -1.03
C ARG A 162 13.80 -11.24 -0.65
N LEU A 163 14.06 -9.95 -0.65
CA LEU A 163 13.09 -8.91 -0.29
C LEU A 163 12.64 -8.18 -1.56
N VAL A 164 11.33 -8.12 -1.79
CA VAL A 164 10.74 -7.29 -2.85
C VAL A 164 10.41 -5.93 -2.24
N GLU A 165 11.29 -4.95 -2.48
CA GLU A 165 11.17 -3.62 -1.87
C GLU A 165 10.16 -2.72 -2.59
N THR A 166 9.96 -2.93 -3.88
CA THR A 166 9.00 -2.20 -4.73
C THR A 166 8.75 -2.99 -6.00
N PHE A 167 7.57 -2.81 -6.59
CA PHE A 167 7.20 -3.44 -7.86
C PHE A 167 6.47 -2.49 -8.82
N VAL A 168 6.71 -1.19 -8.68
CA VAL A 168 6.06 -0.13 -9.49
C VAL A 168 6.32 -0.26 -10.99
N LYS A 169 7.39 -0.95 -11.41
CA LYS A 169 7.70 -1.22 -12.81
C LYS A 169 7.23 -2.60 -13.30
N ASN A 170 6.63 -3.42 -12.45
CA ASN A 170 6.15 -4.73 -12.90
C ASN A 170 5.04 -4.55 -13.93
N GLU A 171 5.26 -5.06 -15.13
CA GLU A 171 4.36 -4.86 -16.28
C GLU A 171 2.96 -5.41 -16.03
N LYS A 172 2.84 -6.56 -15.35
CA LYS A 172 1.55 -7.17 -15.03
C LYS A 172 0.78 -6.38 -13.97
N PHE A 173 1.50 -5.82 -12.98
CA PHE A 173 0.90 -4.90 -12.00
C PHE A 173 0.34 -3.65 -12.67
N ILE A 174 1.10 -3.02 -13.57
CA ILE A 174 0.64 -1.86 -14.34
C ILE A 174 -0.53 -2.21 -15.24
N ALA A 175 -0.44 -3.34 -15.95
CA ALA A 175 -1.52 -3.82 -16.81
C ALA A 175 -2.81 -4.10 -16.03
N ALA A 176 -2.72 -4.65 -14.81
CA ALA A 176 -3.88 -4.90 -13.97
C ALA A 176 -4.61 -3.60 -13.57
N ILE A 177 -3.87 -2.56 -13.20
CA ILE A 177 -4.47 -1.25 -12.89
C ILE A 177 -5.11 -0.64 -14.14
N ALA A 178 -4.38 -0.67 -15.26
CA ALA A 178 -4.87 -0.12 -16.52
C ALA A 178 -6.10 -0.88 -17.05
N GLU A 179 -6.17 -2.21 -16.86
CA GLU A 179 -7.34 -3.02 -17.21
C GLU A 179 -8.57 -2.56 -16.43
N ASN A 180 -8.47 -2.43 -15.10
CA ASN A 180 -9.57 -1.93 -14.28
C ASN A 180 -10.00 -0.53 -14.71
N GLY A 181 -9.05 0.37 -14.91
CA GLY A 181 -9.34 1.72 -15.38
C GLY A 181 -10.04 1.75 -16.76
N ASN A 182 -9.59 0.91 -17.69
CA ASN A 182 -10.15 0.85 -19.04
C ASN A 182 -11.58 0.30 -19.09
N LYS A 183 -12.04 -0.46 -18.09
CA LYS A 183 -13.46 -0.87 -17.97
C LYS A 183 -14.37 0.35 -17.90
N HIS A 184 -13.92 1.40 -17.22
CA HIS A 184 -14.66 2.64 -17.02
C HIS A 184 -14.31 3.69 -18.11
N TRP A 185 -13.01 3.96 -18.33
CA TRP A 185 -12.54 5.00 -19.24
C TRP A 185 -13.08 4.87 -20.67
N LYS A 186 -13.13 3.65 -21.18
CA LYS A 186 -13.60 3.41 -22.57
C LYS A 186 -15.12 3.48 -22.74
N THR A 187 -15.88 3.32 -21.66
CA THR A 187 -17.36 3.31 -21.70
C THR A 187 -17.98 4.57 -21.12
N GLY A 188 -17.24 5.27 -20.25
CA GLY A 188 -17.65 6.52 -19.61
C GLY A 188 -17.19 7.76 -20.38
N LYS A 189 -17.76 8.90 -20.01
CA LYS A 189 -17.30 10.22 -20.44
C LYS A 189 -16.64 10.89 -19.26
N TYR A 190 -15.33 10.74 -19.14
CA TYR A 190 -14.54 11.35 -18.08
C TYR A 190 -13.69 12.47 -18.66
N ASP A 191 -13.64 13.59 -17.94
CA ASP A 191 -12.85 14.76 -18.31
C ASP A 191 -11.43 14.64 -17.75
N LYS A 192 -11.28 13.94 -16.59
CA LYS A 192 -10.03 13.84 -15.86
C LYS A 192 -9.89 12.51 -15.14
N VAL A 193 -8.65 12.05 -15.03
CA VAL A 193 -8.23 10.95 -14.13
C VAL A 193 -7.53 11.53 -12.92
N LEU A 194 -7.90 11.09 -11.72
CA LEU A 194 -7.17 11.38 -10.48
C LEU A 194 -6.43 10.11 -10.02
N PHE A 195 -5.10 10.16 -9.93
CA PHE A 195 -4.31 9.16 -9.22
C PHE A 195 -4.05 9.66 -7.79
N SER A 196 -4.81 9.15 -6.83
CA SER A 196 -4.71 9.50 -5.42
C SER A 196 -3.87 8.46 -4.67
N TYR A 197 -2.76 8.90 -4.08
CA TYR A 197 -1.85 8.07 -3.28
C TYR A 197 -1.98 8.42 -1.81
N HIS A 198 -1.73 7.46 -0.91
CA HIS A 198 -1.67 7.80 0.51
C HIS A 198 -0.55 8.81 0.76
N GLY A 199 -0.88 9.93 1.38
CA GLY A 199 0.10 10.95 1.76
C GLY A 199 1.06 10.43 2.84
N VAL A 200 2.26 10.98 2.84
CA VAL A 200 3.24 10.79 3.92
C VAL A 200 3.84 12.14 4.30
N PRO A 201 4.31 12.34 5.55
CA PRO A 201 5.01 13.55 5.92
C PRO A 201 6.24 13.78 5.03
N GLU A 202 6.47 15.00 4.58
CA GLU A 202 7.61 15.37 3.74
C GLU A 202 8.94 14.96 4.38
N ARG A 203 9.07 15.10 5.71
CA ARG A 203 10.26 14.65 6.44
C ARG A 203 10.54 13.15 6.31
N HIS A 204 9.53 12.31 6.13
CA HIS A 204 9.74 10.88 5.91
C HIS A 204 10.39 10.64 4.55
N VAL A 205 9.93 11.35 3.50
CA VAL A 205 10.54 11.25 2.16
C VAL A 205 11.98 11.76 2.17
N ILE A 206 12.25 12.88 2.83
CA ILE A 206 13.62 13.41 3.00
C ILE A 206 14.51 12.39 3.70
N LYS A 207 14.08 11.87 4.86
CA LYS A 207 14.81 10.90 5.66
C LYS A 207 15.11 9.61 4.91
N ASP A 208 14.13 9.10 4.15
CA ASP A 208 14.31 7.91 3.33
C ASP A 208 15.26 8.18 2.16
N CYS A 209 15.16 9.33 1.51
CA CYS A 209 16.10 9.75 0.47
C CYS A 209 17.52 9.89 1.01
N GLU A 210 17.71 10.56 2.14
CA GLU A 210 19.04 10.76 2.75
C GLU A 210 19.67 9.43 3.18
N SER A 211 18.88 8.51 3.74
CA SER A 211 19.37 7.20 4.15
C SER A 211 19.81 6.31 2.98
N ASN A 212 19.25 6.51 1.79
CA ASN A 212 19.54 5.69 0.61
C ASN A 212 20.51 6.37 -0.38
N TYR A 213 20.50 7.70 -0.47
CA TYR A 213 21.20 8.44 -1.55
C TYR A 213 22.11 9.58 -1.04
N GLY A 214 22.20 9.77 0.28
CA GLY A 214 23.03 10.81 0.92
C GLY A 214 22.31 12.11 1.23
N ASN A 215 22.92 12.92 2.08
CA ASN A 215 22.35 14.16 2.59
C ASN A 215 22.05 15.17 1.47
N ASN A 216 20.97 15.92 1.64
CA ASN A 216 20.50 16.95 0.70
C ASN A 216 20.13 16.42 -0.70
N HIS A 217 19.91 15.13 -0.87
CA HIS A 217 19.48 14.56 -2.15
C HIS A 217 18.08 15.04 -2.53
N CYS A 218 17.11 14.93 -1.62
CA CYS A 218 15.74 15.39 -1.85
C CYS A 218 15.56 16.87 -1.46
N LYS A 219 15.16 17.70 -2.41
CA LYS A 219 14.88 19.14 -2.20
C LYS A 219 13.38 19.43 -2.15
N LEU A 220 12.52 18.41 -2.28
CA LEU A 220 11.05 18.53 -2.36
C LEU A 220 10.51 19.46 -3.47
N ASP A 221 11.37 19.98 -4.34
CA ASP A 221 10.99 20.83 -5.48
C ASP A 221 10.32 20.04 -6.63
N GLY A 222 10.25 18.74 -6.51
CA GLY A 222 9.64 17.83 -7.51
C GLY A 222 10.52 17.54 -8.72
N ASN A 223 11.64 18.24 -8.91
CA ASN A 223 12.47 18.04 -10.10
C ASN A 223 13.07 16.64 -10.17
N CYS A 224 13.56 16.08 -9.05
CA CYS A 224 14.08 14.73 -9.01
C CYS A 224 13.03 13.63 -9.26
N CYS A 225 11.74 13.96 -9.07
CA CYS A 225 10.63 13.03 -9.27
C CYS A 225 10.10 12.99 -10.72
N LYS A 226 10.54 13.92 -11.58
CA LYS A 226 10.15 13.98 -13.00
C LYS A 226 10.59 12.73 -13.76
N THR A 227 11.70 12.10 -13.33
CA THR A 227 12.24 10.91 -13.95
C THR A 227 12.56 9.88 -12.87
N TYR A 228 12.09 8.65 -13.05
CA TYR A 228 12.39 7.53 -12.16
C TYR A 228 13.67 6.84 -12.60
N THR A 229 14.66 6.78 -11.71
CA THR A 229 16.00 6.24 -11.95
C THR A 229 16.49 5.47 -10.73
N ASP A 230 17.64 4.79 -10.83
CA ASP A 230 18.25 4.11 -9.68
C ASP A 230 18.58 5.09 -8.54
N LYS A 231 18.84 6.37 -8.86
CA LYS A 231 19.13 7.43 -7.87
C LYS A 231 17.93 7.88 -7.04
N ASN A 232 16.72 7.45 -7.39
CA ASN A 232 15.50 7.71 -6.63
C ASN A 232 14.59 6.48 -6.55
N ARG A 233 15.15 5.28 -6.77
CA ARG A 233 14.42 4.00 -6.82
C ARG A 233 13.56 3.75 -5.58
N LEU A 234 14.02 4.12 -4.40
CA LEU A 234 13.29 3.98 -3.13
C LEU A 234 12.66 5.30 -2.64
N CYS A 235 12.49 6.29 -3.51
CA CYS A 235 11.75 7.50 -3.17
C CYS A 235 10.25 7.28 -3.41
N TYR A 236 9.44 7.34 -2.34
CA TYR A 236 8.00 7.16 -2.40
C TYR A 236 7.33 8.04 -3.46
N ARG A 237 7.62 9.36 -3.42
CA ARG A 237 7.03 10.33 -4.35
C ARG A 237 7.38 10.01 -5.81
N ALA A 238 8.65 9.71 -6.08
CA ALA A 238 9.08 9.36 -7.45
C ALA A 238 8.38 8.08 -7.95
N GLN A 239 8.16 7.10 -7.08
CA GLN A 239 7.45 5.87 -7.40
C GLN A 239 5.96 6.10 -7.66
N CYS A 240 5.29 6.99 -6.93
CA CYS A 240 3.91 7.37 -7.19
C CYS A 240 3.77 8.00 -8.59
N TYR A 241 4.63 8.95 -8.92
CA TYR A 241 4.64 9.58 -10.24
C TYR A 241 4.97 8.56 -11.35
N GLU A 242 5.93 7.65 -11.13
CA GLU A 242 6.25 6.61 -12.12
C GLU A 242 5.08 5.65 -12.35
N THR A 243 4.44 5.18 -11.28
CA THR A 243 3.25 4.34 -11.38
C THR A 243 2.17 5.03 -12.23
N SER A 244 1.89 6.32 -11.95
CA SER A 244 0.91 7.09 -12.70
C SER A 244 1.27 7.22 -14.18
N ARG A 245 2.55 7.52 -14.51
CA ARG A 245 3.01 7.61 -15.91
C ARG A 245 2.86 6.28 -16.65
N LEU A 246 3.21 5.16 -16.01
CA LEU A 246 3.12 3.84 -16.62
C LEU A 246 1.66 3.42 -16.85
N VAL A 247 0.79 3.65 -15.86
CA VAL A 247 -0.66 3.39 -15.99
C VAL A 247 -1.28 4.29 -17.05
N ALA A 248 -0.99 5.60 -17.03
CA ALA A 248 -1.45 6.55 -18.03
C ALA A 248 -1.04 6.14 -19.46
N LYS A 249 0.23 5.73 -19.63
CA LYS A 249 0.73 5.18 -20.90
C LYS A 249 -0.04 3.93 -21.32
N ALA A 250 -0.29 2.99 -20.41
CA ALA A 250 -1.03 1.76 -20.70
C ALA A 250 -2.51 2.01 -21.03
N MET A 251 -3.09 3.10 -20.53
CA MET A 251 -4.45 3.56 -20.84
C MET A 251 -4.52 4.52 -22.04
N ASN A 252 -3.38 4.88 -22.66
CA ASN A 252 -3.27 5.91 -23.71
C ASN A 252 -3.78 7.30 -23.28
N LEU A 253 -3.56 7.67 -22.02
CA LEU A 253 -3.85 9.00 -21.50
C LEU A 253 -2.73 9.99 -21.87
N LYS A 254 -3.09 11.24 -22.15
CA LYS A 254 -2.15 12.37 -22.27
C LYS A 254 -1.80 12.90 -20.89
N GLU A 255 -0.70 13.64 -20.76
CA GLU A 255 -0.32 14.31 -19.51
C GLU A 255 -1.41 15.27 -19.01
N THR A 256 -2.18 15.85 -19.90
CA THR A 256 -3.30 16.74 -19.57
C THR A 256 -4.54 16.00 -19.07
N ASP A 257 -4.64 14.69 -19.23
CA ASP A 257 -5.83 13.92 -18.90
C ASP A 257 -5.84 13.44 -17.44
N TYR A 258 -4.72 13.57 -16.71
CA TYR A 258 -4.63 13.08 -15.33
C TYR A 258 -3.92 14.05 -14.39
N GLU A 259 -4.20 13.86 -13.10
CA GLU A 259 -3.55 14.55 -11.99
C GLU A 259 -3.08 13.52 -10.96
N VAL A 260 -1.96 13.81 -10.30
CA VAL A 260 -1.41 13.00 -9.20
C VAL A 260 -1.51 13.79 -7.91
N ALA A 261 -2.18 13.22 -6.91
CA ALA A 261 -2.38 13.88 -5.62
C ALA A 261 -2.20 12.88 -4.46
N PHE A 262 -2.16 13.42 -3.22
CA PHE A 262 -1.91 12.66 -2.01
C PHE A 262 -3.05 12.86 -1.01
N GLN A 263 -3.63 11.74 -0.55
CA GLN A 263 -4.78 11.65 0.35
C GLN A 263 -4.37 11.42 1.82
N SER A 264 -5.35 11.35 2.71
CA SER A 264 -5.22 10.93 4.12
C SER A 264 -4.25 11.77 4.94
N ARG A 265 -4.05 13.05 4.57
CA ARG A 265 -3.19 13.93 5.37
C ARG A 265 -3.78 14.07 6.76
N LEU A 266 -2.92 13.99 7.76
CA LEU A 266 -3.31 14.44 9.08
C LEU A 266 -3.26 15.98 9.10
N GLU A 267 -4.31 16.62 9.59
CA GLU A 267 -4.28 18.05 9.93
C GLU A 267 -3.29 18.26 11.07
N THR A 268 -2.02 18.28 10.72
CA THR A 268 -0.97 18.61 11.67
C THR A 268 -0.65 20.09 11.53
N ARG A 269 -0.22 20.67 12.66
CA ARG A 269 0.28 22.04 12.74
C ARG A 269 1.22 22.31 11.57
N ALA A 270 1.29 23.55 11.08
CA ALA A 270 2.12 24.02 9.97
C ALA A 270 3.61 23.58 9.97
N ARG A 271 4.06 22.93 11.05
CA ARG A 271 5.43 22.45 11.25
C ARG A 271 5.75 21.07 10.68
N ASP A 272 4.74 20.32 10.20
CA ASP A 272 4.93 18.97 9.66
C ASP A 272 4.11 18.78 8.38
N PRO A 273 4.54 19.39 7.25
CA PRO A 273 3.81 19.29 6.00
C PRO A 273 3.84 17.87 5.44
N TRP A 274 2.75 17.52 4.76
CA TRP A 274 2.58 16.26 4.04
C TRP A 274 2.80 16.51 2.55
N LEU A 275 3.07 15.44 1.79
CA LEU A 275 3.26 15.51 0.35
C LEU A 275 2.06 16.17 -0.34
N LYS A 276 2.37 17.05 -1.29
CA LYS A 276 1.43 17.82 -2.11
C LYS A 276 1.50 17.40 -3.57
N PRO A 277 0.41 17.68 -4.37
CA PRO A 277 -0.84 18.33 -4.00
C PRO A 277 -1.74 17.42 -3.15
N TYR A 278 -2.65 18.00 -2.36
CA TYR A 278 -3.58 17.25 -1.53
C TYR A 278 -4.81 16.83 -2.33
N SER A 279 -5.22 15.57 -2.24
CA SER A 279 -6.31 15.01 -3.06
C SER A 279 -7.67 15.68 -2.79
N ASP A 280 -8.00 16.00 -1.54
CA ASP A 280 -9.23 16.72 -1.17
C ASP A 280 -9.31 18.12 -1.79
N ILE A 281 -8.20 18.85 -1.84
CA ILE A 281 -8.12 20.18 -2.47
C ILE A 281 -8.25 20.06 -3.99
N VAL A 282 -7.49 19.14 -4.61
CA VAL A 282 -7.55 18.91 -6.06
C VAL A 282 -8.97 18.52 -6.49
N THR A 283 -9.64 17.65 -5.70
CA THR A 283 -11.01 17.22 -5.94
C THR A 283 -12.00 18.39 -5.90
N ALA A 284 -11.89 19.27 -4.89
CA ALA A 284 -12.74 20.47 -4.77
C ALA A 284 -12.49 21.52 -5.87
N ASP A 285 -11.28 21.55 -6.44
CA ASP A 285 -10.91 22.52 -7.48
C ASP A 285 -11.25 22.03 -8.89
N PHE A 286 -11.41 20.73 -9.13
CA PHE A 286 -11.77 20.20 -10.44
C PHE A 286 -13.03 20.85 -11.04
N PRO A 287 -14.19 20.92 -10.35
CA PRO A 287 -15.39 21.53 -10.92
C PRO A 287 -15.23 23.03 -11.22
N LYS A 288 -14.47 23.75 -10.40
CA LYS A 288 -14.17 25.18 -10.63
C LYS A 288 -13.37 25.42 -11.90
N ASN A 289 -12.61 24.40 -12.34
CA ASN A 289 -11.82 24.42 -13.59
C ASN A 289 -12.54 23.72 -14.75
N GLY A 290 -13.86 23.51 -14.66
CA GLY A 290 -14.69 22.96 -15.72
C GLY A 290 -14.67 21.44 -15.83
N VAL A 291 -14.01 20.72 -14.91
CA VAL A 291 -14.01 19.25 -14.86
C VAL A 291 -15.29 18.76 -14.19
N LYS A 292 -16.11 18.00 -14.90
CA LYS A 292 -17.42 17.52 -14.42
C LYS A 292 -17.47 16.02 -14.16
N ASN A 293 -16.56 15.26 -14.77
CA ASN A 293 -16.56 13.79 -14.71
C ASN A 293 -15.16 13.30 -14.39
N VAL A 294 -14.97 12.65 -13.25
CA VAL A 294 -13.67 12.17 -12.78
C VAL A 294 -13.65 10.67 -12.61
N LEU A 295 -12.58 10.05 -13.12
CA LEU A 295 -12.22 8.66 -12.86
C LEU A 295 -11.08 8.65 -11.84
N ALA A 296 -11.33 8.17 -10.62
CA ALA A 296 -10.37 8.18 -9.52
C ALA A 296 -9.72 6.82 -9.29
N PHE A 297 -8.43 6.80 -9.04
CA PHE A 297 -7.63 5.62 -8.71
C PHE A 297 -6.94 5.79 -7.36
N SER A 298 -6.73 4.69 -6.65
CA SER A 298 -5.91 4.62 -5.44
C SER A 298 -4.77 3.60 -5.58
N PRO A 299 -3.72 3.86 -6.39
CA PRO A 299 -2.75 2.82 -6.79
C PRO A 299 -1.75 2.42 -5.70
N SER A 300 -1.79 3.01 -4.52
CA SER A 300 -1.05 2.54 -3.34
C SER A 300 -1.67 1.29 -2.71
N PHE A 301 -2.93 0.99 -3.03
CA PHE A 301 -3.71 -0.06 -2.39
C PHE A 301 -4.03 -1.17 -3.38
N ILE A 302 -3.53 -2.37 -3.12
CA ILE A 302 -3.75 -3.53 -3.97
C ILE A 302 -5.11 -4.22 -3.71
N ALA A 303 -5.76 -3.88 -2.63
CA ALA A 303 -7.08 -4.40 -2.25
C ALA A 303 -7.95 -3.27 -1.67
N ASP A 304 -9.26 -3.38 -1.86
CA ASP A 304 -10.21 -2.42 -1.31
C ASP A 304 -10.09 -2.34 0.20
N CYS A 305 -10.06 -1.13 0.69
CA CYS A 305 -9.86 -0.79 2.09
C CYS A 305 -10.53 0.54 2.41
N LEU A 306 -10.33 1.04 3.62
CA LEU A 306 -10.94 2.28 4.09
C LEU A 306 -10.52 3.48 3.22
N GLU A 307 -9.24 3.54 2.90
CA GLU A 307 -8.62 4.61 2.12
C GLU A 307 -9.06 4.63 0.65
N THR A 308 -9.56 3.50 0.13
CA THR A 308 -10.10 3.42 -1.23
C THR A 308 -11.60 3.70 -1.26
N THR A 309 -12.41 2.81 -0.67
CA THR A 309 -13.86 2.84 -0.80
C THR A 309 -14.49 4.01 -0.05
N VAL A 310 -14.04 4.27 1.17
CA VAL A 310 -14.65 5.34 1.99
C VAL A 310 -14.02 6.69 1.62
N GLU A 311 -12.70 6.85 1.72
CA GLU A 311 -12.08 8.16 1.49
C GLU A 311 -12.18 8.61 0.03
N VAL A 312 -11.68 7.80 -0.93
CA VAL A 312 -11.70 8.20 -2.35
C VAL A 312 -13.05 7.94 -3.01
N GLY A 313 -13.75 6.86 -2.61
CA GLY A 313 -15.04 6.48 -3.19
C GLY A 313 -16.17 7.37 -2.71
N ASP A 314 -16.31 7.56 -1.41
CA ASP A 314 -17.45 8.26 -0.82
C ASP A 314 -17.12 9.73 -0.46
N GLU A 315 -16.10 9.99 0.39
CA GLU A 315 -15.80 11.34 0.88
C GLU A 315 -15.33 12.28 -0.26
N PHE A 316 -14.47 11.84 -1.17
CA PHE A 316 -14.05 12.69 -2.30
C PHE A 316 -15.17 12.86 -3.34
N LYS A 317 -16.05 11.87 -3.49
CA LYS A 317 -17.26 12.03 -4.29
C LYS A 317 -18.15 13.15 -3.72
N GLU A 318 -18.42 13.14 -2.42
CA GLU A 318 -19.18 14.20 -1.76
C GLU A 318 -18.53 15.57 -1.97
N ILE A 319 -17.23 15.70 -1.73
CA ILE A 319 -16.48 16.94 -1.98
C ILE A 319 -16.62 17.41 -3.44
N PHE A 320 -16.52 16.48 -4.40
CA PHE A 320 -16.63 16.81 -5.82
C PHE A 320 -18.02 17.30 -6.19
N GLU A 321 -19.07 16.60 -5.76
CA GLU A 321 -20.49 16.94 -6.02
C GLU A 321 -20.86 18.27 -5.37
N GLU A 322 -20.46 18.53 -4.11
CA GLU A 322 -20.70 19.78 -3.39
C GLU A 322 -20.07 21.00 -4.09
N ASN A 323 -18.97 20.80 -4.84
CA ASN A 323 -18.33 21.86 -5.62
C ASN A 323 -18.81 21.94 -7.06
N GLY A 324 -19.86 21.19 -7.45
CA GLY A 324 -20.50 21.25 -8.76
C GLY A 324 -19.99 20.25 -9.78
N GLY A 325 -19.36 19.18 -9.35
CA GLY A 325 -19.06 17.98 -10.15
C GLY A 325 -20.31 17.16 -10.43
N GLU A 326 -20.29 16.33 -11.46
CA GLU A 326 -21.47 15.58 -11.94
C GLU A 326 -21.29 14.07 -11.81
N ASN A 327 -20.11 13.55 -12.13
CA ASN A 327 -19.85 12.10 -12.11
C ASN A 327 -18.49 11.79 -11.51
N TRP A 328 -18.48 11.02 -10.44
CA TRP A 328 -17.29 10.52 -9.77
C TRP A 328 -17.31 9.00 -9.75
N GLN A 329 -16.29 8.37 -10.32
CA GLN A 329 -16.14 6.92 -10.34
C GLN A 329 -14.80 6.52 -9.72
N LEU A 330 -14.83 5.75 -8.65
CA LEU A 330 -13.66 5.06 -8.14
C LEU A 330 -13.40 3.80 -8.98
N VAL A 331 -12.16 3.61 -9.43
CA VAL A 331 -11.70 2.36 -10.03
C VAL A 331 -11.38 1.37 -8.92
N GLU A 332 -11.87 0.16 -9.06
CA GLU A 332 -11.66 -0.93 -8.09
C GLU A 332 -10.16 -1.22 -7.92
N SER A 333 -9.74 -1.55 -6.70
CA SER A 333 -8.39 -2.08 -6.44
C SER A 333 -8.16 -3.39 -7.20
N LEU A 334 -6.94 -3.89 -7.19
CA LEU A 334 -6.59 -5.13 -7.91
C LEU A 334 -7.28 -6.36 -7.31
N ASN A 335 -7.52 -6.34 -6.02
CA ASN A 335 -8.21 -7.39 -5.27
C ASN A 335 -7.63 -8.80 -5.60
N ASP A 336 -8.41 -9.66 -6.23
CA ASP A 336 -8.03 -11.01 -6.67
C ASP A 336 -7.95 -11.15 -8.20
N SER A 337 -7.69 -10.04 -8.92
CA SER A 337 -7.64 -10.06 -10.39
C SER A 337 -6.56 -11.00 -10.95
N PRO A 338 -6.82 -11.67 -12.08
CA PRO A 338 -5.88 -12.61 -12.69
C PRO A 338 -4.51 -11.99 -13.00
N LEU A 339 -4.47 -10.79 -13.57
CA LEU A 339 -3.21 -10.10 -13.88
C LEU A 339 -2.40 -9.76 -12.63
N TRP A 340 -3.07 -9.44 -11.51
CA TRP A 340 -2.40 -9.24 -10.24
C TRP A 340 -1.76 -10.54 -9.72
N ILE A 341 -2.44 -11.68 -9.84
CA ILE A 341 -1.87 -12.98 -9.48
C ILE A 341 -0.66 -13.33 -10.37
N GLU A 342 -0.71 -12.99 -11.66
CA GLU A 342 0.44 -13.15 -12.57
C GLU A 342 1.61 -12.24 -12.17
N ALA A 343 1.33 -11.01 -11.75
CA ALA A 343 2.38 -10.11 -11.22
C ALA A 343 3.06 -10.73 -9.98
N LEU A 344 2.28 -11.25 -9.05
CA LEU A 344 2.82 -11.91 -7.85
C LEU A 344 3.60 -13.19 -8.18
N GLU A 345 3.18 -13.98 -9.17
CA GLU A 345 3.94 -15.12 -9.67
C GLU A 345 5.32 -14.67 -10.18
N GLN A 346 5.37 -13.64 -11.05
CA GLN A 346 6.63 -13.10 -11.55
C GLN A 346 7.52 -12.61 -10.40
N LEU A 347 6.97 -11.83 -9.46
CA LEU A 347 7.70 -11.36 -8.28
C LEU A 347 8.19 -12.48 -7.37
N SER A 348 7.51 -13.62 -7.36
CA SER A 348 7.90 -14.80 -6.59
C SER A 348 9.06 -15.58 -7.23
N LEU A 349 9.10 -15.63 -8.56
CA LEU A 349 10.03 -16.48 -9.33
C LEU A 349 11.27 -15.74 -9.81
N ASN A 350 11.18 -14.44 -10.12
CA ASN A 350 12.28 -13.67 -10.65
C ASN A 350 13.34 -13.42 -9.58
N ASN A 351 14.61 -13.61 -9.97
CA ASN A 351 15.80 -13.40 -9.11
C ASN A 351 16.43 -12.01 -9.34
N ASP A 352 15.68 -11.03 -9.85
CA ASP A 352 16.19 -9.67 -10.11
C ASP A 352 16.32 -8.81 -8.85
#